data_f375bcf5e165874cb6232cdea1f0acb3
#
_entry.id   f375bcf5e165874cb6232cdea1f0acb3
#
_cell.length_a   1.000
_cell.length_b   1.000
_cell.length_c   1.000
_cell.angle_alpha   90.00
_cell.angle_beta   90.00
_cell.angle_gamma   90.00
#
_symmetry.space_group_name_H-M   'P 1'
#
loop_
_entity.id
_entity.type
_entity.pdbx_description
1 polymer ?
#
loop_
_entity_poly.entity_id
_entity_poly.type
_entity_poly.pdbx_seq_one_letter_code
_entity_poly.pdbx_strand_id
1 'polypeptide(L)'
;MTLFAMVDPRPIHFMGIAGAGMSGLALLAKEQGFAITGCDNDPSGAADLAAHGVEIWRGHDTRHVAGARALVVTAAVPGDHPELERARALGVPVVRRADALSQAVAGGTVVAVAGTHGKTTTTVMVTEALAAAGRDPTGLAGGRVAPWGGNARVGGRELFVVEADEYDRAFLSLAPTVAVVNNVEADHLECYDGSVATLEAAFVEFAGRARRVIAGGDDPGAQRVVAALRNPVWRVGLGADANVRISQPQLDERGSTARIDLPGGGAITLRLRVPGLHNVRNAAAALAVTLELGGEASLAAAVEALGKFTGVGRRFERVGEARGVTVVDDYAHHPTEVQATLAAARQAFPGRRVVAVFQPHLFSRTALHGAALGRALAAADVVVVAPIYGAREQPVPGVTAAVVAQGAARAGATTVAVRERAALTERVAETVRAGDVVFTLGAGDVTRVGPELLDTLGKRDEGRGKGR
;
A
#
# COMPACT_ATOMS: atom_id res chain seq x y z
N MET A 1 18.64 23.80 3.80
CA MET A 1 19.29 23.44 2.51
C MET A 1 18.22 22.90 1.57
N THR A 2 18.17 23.40 0.34
CA THR A 2 17.21 22.95 -0.65
C THR A 2 17.81 21.76 -1.39
N LEU A 3 17.31 20.54 -1.14
CA LEU A 3 17.82 19.29 -1.72
C LEU A 3 17.78 19.32 -3.25
N PHE A 4 16.74 19.90 -3.84
CA PHE A 4 16.50 19.97 -5.29
C PHE A 4 16.86 21.32 -5.90
N ALA A 5 18.00 21.89 -5.52
CA ALA A 5 18.57 23.08 -6.17
C ALA A 5 19.53 22.65 -7.30
N MET A 6 19.36 23.17 -8.51
CA MET A 6 20.15 22.80 -9.70
C MET A 6 21.62 23.30 -9.69
N VAL A 7 22.06 23.96 -8.64
CA VAL A 7 23.38 24.59 -8.57
C VAL A 7 24.52 23.61 -8.28
N ASP A 8 24.22 22.43 -7.71
CA ASP A 8 25.21 21.43 -7.33
C ASP A 8 25.07 20.17 -8.19
N PRO A 9 26.04 19.87 -9.07
CA PRO A 9 25.96 18.72 -9.99
C PRO A 9 26.26 17.36 -9.32
N ARG A 10 26.73 17.36 -8.06
CA ARG A 10 27.02 16.12 -7.34
C ARG A 10 25.76 15.29 -7.12
N PRO A 11 25.85 13.94 -7.10
CA PRO A 11 24.68 13.10 -6.97
C PRO A 11 24.03 13.21 -5.59
N ILE A 12 22.70 13.02 -5.55
CA ILE A 12 21.95 12.69 -4.35
C ILE A 12 22.04 11.17 -4.18
N HIS A 13 22.57 10.70 -3.07
CA HIS A 13 22.66 9.26 -2.79
C HIS A 13 21.46 8.79 -1.98
N PHE A 14 20.79 7.72 -2.46
CA PHE A 14 19.62 7.12 -1.82
C PHE A 14 19.99 5.80 -1.15
N MET A 15 19.98 5.74 0.16
CA MET A 15 20.24 4.53 0.93
C MET A 15 18.95 3.73 1.12
N GLY A 16 18.97 2.45 0.73
CA GLY A 16 17.75 1.62 0.66
C GLY A 16 16.88 1.97 -0.55
N ILE A 17 17.51 2.23 -1.71
CA ILE A 17 16.87 2.77 -2.92
C ILE A 17 15.81 1.83 -3.51
N ALA A 18 15.89 0.52 -3.25
CA ALA A 18 14.93 -0.46 -3.75
C ALA A 18 13.61 -0.49 -2.97
N GLY A 19 13.54 0.18 -1.82
CA GLY A 19 12.28 0.34 -1.10
C GLY A 19 11.26 1.16 -1.89
N ALA A 20 9.98 0.76 -1.86
CA ALA A 20 8.93 1.33 -2.70
C ALA A 20 8.86 2.88 -2.66
N GLY A 21 8.85 3.47 -1.45
CA GLY A 21 8.80 4.93 -1.31
C GLY A 21 10.12 5.63 -1.68
N MET A 22 11.26 4.91 -1.66
CA MET A 22 12.57 5.45 -2.05
C MET A 22 12.74 5.43 -3.57
N SER A 23 12.41 4.31 -4.23
CA SER A 23 12.55 4.16 -5.68
C SER A 23 11.69 5.18 -6.45
N GLY A 24 10.44 5.38 -6.02
CA GLY A 24 9.56 6.38 -6.64
C GLY A 24 10.10 7.81 -6.51
N LEU A 25 10.61 8.18 -5.32
CA LEU A 25 11.22 9.50 -5.10
C LEU A 25 12.53 9.67 -5.88
N ALA A 26 13.37 8.63 -5.94
CA ALA A 26 14.60 8.65 -6.72
C ALA A 26 14.33 8.79 -8.22
N LEU A 27 13.29 8.12 -8.75
CA LEU A 27 12.86 8.26 -10.14
C LEU A 27 12.37 9.68 -10.42
N LEU A 28 11.52 10.24 -9.56
CA LEU A 28 11.06 11.63 -9.69
C LEU A 28 12.26 12.60 -9.74
N ALA A 29 13.20 12.46 -8.82
CA ALA A 29 14.39 13.32 -8.78
C ALA A 29 15.26 13.17 -10.06
N LYS A 30 15.41 11.95 -10.56
CA LYS A 30 16.12 11.66 -11.81
C LYS A 30 15.47 12.34 -13.02
N GLU A 31 14.14 12.22 -13.15
CA GLU A 31 13.37 12.83 -14.22
C GLU A 31 13.31 14.37 -14.11
N GLN A 32 13.48 14.90 -12.90
CA GLN A 32 13.68 16.35 -12.70
C GLN A 32 15.08 16.85 -13.10
N GLY A 33 15.98 15.95 -13.52
CA GLY A 33 17.32 16.26 -14.02
C GLY A 33 18.43 16.21 -12.98
N PHE A 34 18.20 15.63 -11.79
CA PHE A 34 19.21 15.47 -10.77
C PHE A 34 20.07 14.22 -11.00
N ALA A 35 21.36 14.31 -10.68
CA ALA A 35 22.22 13.14 -10.61
C ALA A 35 21.85 12.31 -9.39
N ILE A 36 21.56 11.02 -9.61
CA ILE A 36 21.08 10.10 -8.57
C ILE A 36 21.98 8.87 -8.54
N THR A 37 22.34 8.44 -7.34
CA THR A 37 22.96 7.15 -7.06
C THR A 37 22.25 6.49 -5.89
N GLY A 38 22.45 5.20 -5.68
CA GLY A 38 21.86 4.55 -4.50
C GLY A 38 22.48 3.20 -4.17
N CYS A 39 22.13 2.68 -3.01
CA CYS A 39 22.50 1.34 -2.56
C CYS A 39 21.34 0.62 -1.89
N ASP A 40 21.37 -0.71 -1.98
CA ASP A 40 20.40 -1.58 -1.29
C ASP A 40 21.01 -2.98 -1.09
N ASN A 41 20.61 -3.67 -0.05
CA ASN A 41 21.01 -5.07 0.17
C ASN A 41 20.44 -5.99 -0.91
N ASP A 42 19.23 -5.71 -1.39
CA ASP A 42 18.59 -6.36 -2.53
C ASP A 42 18.07 -5.33 -3.54
N PRO A 43 18.89 -4.96 -4.55
CA PRO A 43 18.53 -3.94 -5.53
C PRO A 43 17.48 -4.39 -6.55
N SER A 44 16.97 -5.63 -6.50
CA SER A 44 15.99 -6.15 -7.46
C SER A 44 14.71 -5.32 -7.55
N GLY A 45 14.31 -4.67 -6.46
CA GLY A 45 13.17 -3.75 -6.42
C GLY A 45 13.36 -2.42 -7.16
N ALA A 46 14.60 -2.10 -7.60
CA ALA A 46 14.97 -0.85 -8.27
C ALA A 46 15.41 -1.05 -9.72
N ALA A 47 14.99 -2.13 -10.38
CA ALA A 47 15.35 -2.44 -11.76
C ALA A 47 14.90 -1.34 -12.75
N ASP A 48 13.78 -0.70 -12.49
CA ASP A 48 13.27 0.46 -13.23
C ASP A 48 14.23 1.66 -13.17
N LEU A 49 14.79 1.96 -11.99
CA LEU A 49 15.80 3.03 -11.85
C LEU A 49 17.09 2.72 -12.63
N ALA A 50 17.55 1.47 -12.61
CA ALA A 50 18.70 1.06 -13.39
C ALA A 50 18.44 1.26 -14.89
N ALA A 51 17.24 0.98 -15.38
CA ALA A 51 16.83 1.25 -16.76
C ALA A 51 16.84 2.76 -17.12
N HIS A 52 16.67 3.65 -16.13
CA HIS A 52 16.81 5.11 -16.28
C HIS A 52 18.24 5.61 -16.05
N GLY A 53 19.24 4.69 -16.02
CA GLY A 53 20.65 5.04 -15.88
C GLY A 53 21.05 5.53 -14.49
N VAL A 54 20.35 5.08 -13.44
CA VAL A 54 20.76 5.29 -12.05
C VAL A 54 21.76 4.22 -11.65
N GLU A 55 22.91 4.62 -11.13
CA GLU A 55 23.92 3.70 -10.60
C GLU A 55 23.48 3.21 -9.22
N ILE A 56 23.36 1.87 -9.07
CA ILE A 56 22.85 1.24 -7.85
C ILE A 56 23.84 0.15 -7.42
N TRP A 57 24.33 0.27 -6.18
CA TRP A 57 25.23 -0.71 -5.58
C TRP A 57 24.47 -1.72 -4.72
N ARG A 58 24.91 -2.97 -4.78
CA ARG A 58 24.47 -4.01 -3.85
C ARG A 58 25.21 -3.90 -2.53
N GLY A 59 24.48 -3.89 -1.41
CA GLY A 59 25.02 -3.72 -0.06
C GLY A 59 25.33 -2.26 0.27
N HIS A 60 25.77 -2.06 1.49
CA HIS A 60 26.08 -0.75 2.06
C HIS A 60 27.58 -0.57 2.26
N ASP A 61 28.14 0.56 1.81
CA ASP A 61 29.55 0.88 1.94
C ASP A 61 29.77 2.39 2.16
N THR A 62 30.60 2.74 3.11
CA THR A 62 30.90 4.14 3.44
C THR A 62 31.48 4.94 2.28
N ARG A 63 32.00 4.27 1.25
CA ARG A 63 32.49 4.90 0.00
C ARG A 63 31.38 5.48 -0.84
N HIS A 64 30.15 4.96 -0.76
CA HIS A 64 29.01 5.42 -1.54
C HIS A 64 28.66 6.88 -1.24
N VAL A 65 28.93 7.35 -0.02
CA VAL A 65 28.63 8.71 0.42
C VAL A 65 29.68 9.72 -0.05
N ALA A 66 30.87 9.22 -0.45
CA ALA A 66 31.95 10.10 -0.90
C ALA A 66 31.57 10.80 -2.22
N GLY A 67 31.61 12.12 -2.23
CA GLY A 67 31.21 12.92 -3.39
C GLY A 67 29.71 13.15 -3.57
N ALA A 68 28.85 12.58 -2.72
CA ALA A 68 27.43 12.91 -2.71
C ALA A 68 27.20 14.34 -2.16
N ARG A 69 26.22 15.03 -2.71
CA ARG A 69 25.79 16.33 -2.17
C ARG A 69 24.83 16.19 -0.99
N ALA A 70 24.11 15.07 -0.91
CA ALA A 70 23.23 14.71 0.19
C ALA A 70 23.02 13.18 0.24
N LEU A 71 22.72 12.66 1.42
CA LEU A 71 22.32 11.28 1.66
C LEU A 71 20.83 11.25 2.06
N VAL A 72 19.98 10.61 1.25
CA VAL A 72 18.56 10.41 1.57
C VAL A 72 18.39 9.06 2.22
N VAL A 73 17.69 9.01 3.37
CA VAL A 73 17.52 7.81 4.18
C VAL A 73 16.09 7.61 4.64
N THR A 74 15.72 6.34 4.89
CA THR A 74 14.43 5.99 5.52
C THR A 74 14.55 5.96 7.04
N ALA A 75 13.40 6.01 7.73
CA ALA A 75 13.35 5.82 9.19
C ALA A 75 13.80 4.40 9.63
N ALA A 76 13.88 3.44 8.71
CA ALA A 76 14.31 2.08 9.01
C ALA A 76 15.83 1.94 9.22
N VAL A 77 16.62 2.96 8.84
CA VAL A 77 18.08 2.95 8.96
C VAL A 77 18.45 3.30 10.40
N PRO A 78 19.21 2.44 11.13
CA PRO A 78 19.69 2.74 12.47
C PRO A 78 20.58 4.01 12.51
N GLY A 79 20.45 4.79 13.58
CA GLY A 79 21.17 6.07 13.71
C GLY A 79 22.69 5.97 13.78
N ASP A 80 23.22 4.78 14.09
CA ASP A 80 24.63 4.39 14.15
C ASP A 80 25.13 3.66 12.89
N HIS A 81 24.35 3.69 11.80
CA HIS A 81 24.75 3.03 10.56
C HIS A 81 26.03 3.66 9.98
N PRO A 82 27.04 2.87 9.52
CA PRO A 82 28.35 3.39 9.09
C PRO A 82 28.29 4.44 7.97
N GLU A 83 27.36 4.31 7.01
CA GLU A 83 27.16 5.34 5.96
C GLU A 83 26.65 6.66 6.55
N LEU A 84 25.78 6.64 7.59
CA LEU A 84 25.32 7.85 8.26
C LEU A 84 26.46 8.54 9.03
N GLU A 85 27.27 7.78 9.74
CA GLU A 85 28.44 8.31 10.45
C GLU A 85 29.44 8.91 9.47
N ARG A 86 29.68 8.23 8.33
CA ARG A 86 30.55 8.74 7.27
C ARG A 86 30.02 10.02 6.65
N ALA A 87 28.71 10.11 6.37
CA ALA A 87 28.07 11.34 5.87
C ALA A 87 28.30 12.51 6.84
N ARG A 88 28.06 12.29 8.12
CA ARG A 88 28.30 13.30 9.18
C ARG A 88 29.77 13.74 9.22
N ALA A 89 30.70 12.79 9.18
CA ALA A 89 32.13 13.06 9.19
C ALA A 89 32.62 13.86 7.97
N LEU A 90 31.98 13.68 6.82
CA LEU A 90 32.27 14.40 5.57
C LEU A 90 31.49 15.71 5.44
N GLY A 91 30.60 16.04 6.37
CA GLY A 91 29.70 17.19 6.25
C GLY A 91 28.66 17.05 5.14
N VAL A 92 28.38 15.81 4.69
CA VAL A 92 27.31 15.53 3.73
C VAL A 92 25.97 15.56 4.46
N PRO A 93 25.02 16.41 4.06
CA PRO A 93 23.71 16.48 4.69
C PRO A 93 22.95 15.16 4.61
N VAL A 94 22.41 14.73 5.74
CA VAL A 94 21.50 13.57 5.83
C VAL A 94 20.07 14.09 5.83
N VAL A 95 19.25 13.62 4.87
CA VAL A 95 17.87 14.08 4.68
C VAL A 95 16.93 12.88 4.82
N ARG A 96 15.90 12.98 5.63
CA ARG A 96 14.88 11.94 5.73
C ARG A 96 14.05 11.86 4.45
N ARG A 97 13.62 10.66 4.05
CA ARG A 97 12.75 10.45 2.87
C ARG A 97 11.53 11.36 2.88
N ALA A 98 10.89 11.54 4.03
CA ALA A 98 9.71 12.38 4.17
C ALA A 98 9.99 13.86 3.81
N ASP A 99 11.13 14.39 4.29
CA ASP A 99 11.55 15.75 4.02
C ASP A 99 12.00 15.93 2.56
N ALA A 100 12.67 14.91 2.00
CA ALA A 100 13.04 14.89 0.59
C ALA A 100 11.77 14.86 -0.31
N LEU A 101 10.77 14.04 0.02
CA LEU A 101 9.50 14.01 -0.69
C LEU A 101 8.79 15.38 -0.62
N SER A 102 8.69 15.97 0.57
CA SER A 102 8.08 17.29 0.76
C SER A 102 8.74 18.34 -0.11
N GLN A 103 10.08 18.34 -0.19
CA GLN A 103 10.82 19.28 -1.05
C GLN A 103 10.62 19.00 -2.54
N ALA A 104 10.53 17.71 -2.94
CA ALA A 104 10.36 17.32 -4.34
C ALA A 104 9.02 17.77 -4.93
N VAL A 105 7.98 17.87 -4.09
CA VAL A 105 6.62 18.26 -4.50
C VAL A 105 6.29 19.71 -4.14
N ALA A 106 7.25 20.44 -3.56
CA ALA A 106 7.04 21.82 -3.14
C ALA A 106 6.74 22.75 -4.32
N GLY A 107 5.78 23.64 -4.14
CA GLY A 107 5.37 24.63 -5.15
C GLY A 107 4.30 24.14 -6.11
N GLY A 108 3.96 22.83 -6.11
CA GLY A 108 2.84 22.28 -6.88
C GLY A 108 1.56 22.11 -6.07
N THR A 109 0.49 21.75 -6.75
CA THR A 109 -0.75 21.26 -6.13
C THR A 109 -0.50 19.83 -5.64
N VAL A 110 -0.62 19.59 -4.33
CA VAL A 110 -0.36 18.28 -3.72
C VAL A 110 -1.66 17.65 -3.25
N VAL A 111 -2.00 16.51 -3.82
CA VAL A 111 -3.01 15.58 -3.28
C VAL A 111 -2.28 14.54 -2.45
N ALA A 112 -2.46 14.57 -1.13
CA ALA A 112 -1.82 13.61 -0.23
C ALA A 112 -2.86 12.63 0.31
N VAL A 113 -2.62 11.33 0.06
CA VAL A 113 -3.55 10.25 0.40
C VAL A 113 -3.06 9.53 1.64
N ALA A 114 -3.73 9.75 2.76
CA ALA A 114 -3.48 9.15 4.06
C ALA A 114 -4.60 8.20 4.49
N GLY A 115 -4.34 7.48 5.57
CA GLY A 115 -5.27 6.55 6.20
C GLY A 115 -4.57 5.23 6.53
N THR A 116 -5.07 4.50 7.50
CA THR A 116 -4.48 3.21 7.89
C THR A 116 -4.49 2.23 6.72
N HIS A 117 -5.58 2.23 5.92
CA HIS A 117 -5.79 1.29 4.81
C HIS A 117 -6.15 2.01 3.50
N GLY A 118 -5.86 1.35 2.37
CA GLY A 118 -6.26 1.80 1.04
C GLY A 118 -5.42 2.92 0.44
N LYS A 119 -4.40 3.43 1.12
CA LYS A 119 -3.53 4.53 0.65
C LYS A 119 -3.04 4.32 -0.77
N THR A 120 -2.33 3.23 -1.01
CA THR A 120 -1.71 2.92 -2.32
C THR A 120 -2.76 2.85 -3.45
N THR A 121 -3.84 2.09 -3.22
CA THR A 121 -4.90 1.94 -4.22
C THR A 121 -5.57 3.27 -4.54
N THR A 122 -5.89 4.07 -3.52
CA THR A 122 -6.50 5.39 -3.70
C THR A 122 -5.54 6.35 -4.42
N THR A 123 -4.24 6.35 -4.08
CA THR A 123 -3.22 7.16 -4.76
C THR A 123 -3.17 6.85 -6.25
N VAL A 124 -3.16 5.55 -6.61
CA VAL A 124 -3.16 5.15 -8.02
C VAL A 124 -4.46 5.53 -8.72
N MET A 125 -5.62 5.25 -8.11
CA MET A 125 -6.92 5.63 -8.69
C MET A 125 -7.06 7.13 -8.90
N VAL A 126 -6.61 7.96 -7.95
CA VAL A 126 -6.59 9.43 -8.10
C VAL A 126 -5.68 9.85 -9.24
N THR A 127 -4.48 9.28 -9.32
CA THR A 127 -3.51 9.60 -10.37
C THR A 127 -4.08 9.27 -11.75
N GLU A 128 -4.63 8.06 -11.94
CA GLU A 128 -5.20 7.63 -13.22
C GLU A 128 -6.44 8.46 -13.61
N ALA A 129 -7.31 8.77 -12.63
CA ALA A 129 -8.49 9.60 -12.86
C ALA A 129 -8.12 11.01 -13.31
N LEU A 130 -7.15 11.65 -12.65
CA LEU A 130 -6.66 12.99 -13.01
C LEU A 130 -5.90 12.99 -14.35
N ALA A 131 -5.12 11.94 -14.62
CA ALA A 131 -4.43 11.78 -15.90
C ALA A 131 -5.42 11.67 -17.07
N ALA A 132 -6.46 10.84 -16.93
CA ALA A 132 -7.52 10.73 -17.91
C ALA A 132 -8.32 12.02 -18.10
N ALA A 133 -8.43 12.82 -17.05
CA ALA A 133 -9.01 14.16 -17.10
C ALA A 133 -8.07 15.23 -17.72
N GLY A 134 -6.93 14.83 -18.29
CA GLY A 134 -5.99 15.73 -18.98
C GLY A 134 -5.12 16.58 -18.05
N ARG A 135 -4.94 16.20 -16.77
CA ARG A 135 -4.22 17.01 -15.77
C ARG A 135 -2.71 16.69 -15.65
N ASP A 136 -2.25 15.63 -16.26
CA ASP A 136 -0.85 15.15 -16.23
C ASP A 136 -0.19 15.12 -14.82
N PRO A 137 -0.75 14.38 -13.84
CA PRO A 137 -0.21 14.30 -12.50
C PRO A 137 1.08 13.49 -12.44
N THR A 138 2.00 13.87 -11.55
CA THR A 138 3.03 12.95 -11.02
C THR A 138 2.45 12.20 -9.84
N GLY A 139 2.41 10.86 -9.94
CA GLY A 139 1.90 9.94 -8.91
C GLY A 139 3.02 9.16 -8.22
N LEU A 140 3.03 9.12 -6.87
CA LEU A 140 3.98 8.37 -6.07
C LEU A 140 3.23 7.41 -5.15
N ALA A 141 3.32 6.11 -5.41
CA ALA A 141 2.61 5.04 -4.71
C ALA A 141 3.55 4.19 -3.84
N GLY A 142 3.04 3.65 -2.75
CA GLY A 142 3.76 2.75 -1.85
C GLY A 142 3.89 1.30 -2.35
N GLY A 143 3.42 1.00 -3.56
CA GLY A 143 3.47 -0.33 -4.18
C GLY A 143 3.71 -0.23 -5.68
N ARG A 144 4.14 -1.35 -6.29
CA ARG A 144 4.39 -1.39 -7.74
C ARG A 144 3.08 -1.34 -8.52
N VAL A 145 3.06 -0.50 -9.52
CA VAL A 145 1.92 -0.30 -10.43
C VAL A 145 2.38 -0.74 -11.82
N ALA A 146 1.83 -1.85 -12.31
CA ALA A 146 2.28 -2.46 -13.56
C ALA A 146 2.26 -1.49 -14.76
N PRO A 147 1.19 -0.70 -14.99
CA PRO A 147 1.18 0.30 -16.05
C PRO A 147 2.25 1.41 -15.91
N TRP A 148 2.77 1.66 -14.71
CA TRP A 148 3.82 2.65 -14.48
C TRP A 148 5.23 2.06 -14.61
N GLY A 149 5.34 0.73 -14.68
CA GLY A 149 6.62 0.02 -14.65
C GLY A 149 7.35 0.07 -13.31
N GLY A 150 6.77 0.74 -12.30
CA GLY A 150 7.40 0.98 -11.01
C GLY A 150 6.42 1.53 -9.98
N ASN A 151 6.93 2.35 -9.08
CA ASN A 151 6.15 2.95 -7.97
C ASN A 151 5.82 4.42 -8.24
N ALA A 152 6.29 4.99 -9.36
CA ALA A 152 6.02 6.36 -9.76
C ALA A 152 5.52 6.45 -11.20
N ARG A 153 4.51 7.28 -11.41
CA ARG A 153 4.16 7.86 -12.70
C ARG A 153 4.71 9.28 -12.72
N VAL A 154 5.70 9.54 -13.55
CA VAL A 154 6.22 10.89 -13.70
C VAL A 154 5.44 11.60 -14.79
N GLY A 155 4.73 12.67 -14.41
CA GLY A 155 4.01 13.58 -15.26
C GLY A 155 4.57 14.99 -15.16
N GLY A 156 3.69 15.99 -15.23
CA GLY A 156 4.06 17.41 -15.04
C GLY A 156 4.56 17.71 -13.61
N ARG A 157 5.04 18.97 -13.46
CA ARG A 157 5.62 19.45 -12.17
C ARG A 157 4.63 20.31 -11.35
N GLU A 158 3.37 20.40 -11.78
CA GLU A 158 2.38 21.27 -11.16
C GLU A 158 1.37 20.52 -10.29
N LEU A 159 1.21 19.21 -10.51
CA LEU A 159 0.23 18.38 -9.81
C LEU A 159 0.88 17.07 -9.35
N PHE A 160 0.84 16.84 -8.06
CA PHE A 160 1.40 15.66 -7.41
C PHE A 160 0.31 14.91 -6.65
N VAL A 161 0.29 13.59 -6.80
CA VAL A 161 -0.55 12.67 -6.02
C VAL A 161 0.39 11.76 -5.25
N VAL A 162 0.43 11.90 -3.94
CA VAL A 162 1.42 11.20 -3.11
C VAL A 162 0.75 10.37 -2.03
N GLU A 163 1.25 9.18 -1.83
CA GLU A 163 0.90 8.38 -0.66
C GLU A 163 1.54 8.98 0.60
N ALA A 164 0.71 9.32 1.57
CA ALA A 164 1.08 10.00 2.80
C ALA A 164 1.05 8.99 3.96
N ASP A 165 2.23 8.49 4.33
CA ASP A 165 2.41 7.43 5.31
C ASP A 165 2.42 8.00 6.73
N GLU A 166 1.56 7.50 7.60
CA GLU A 166 1.49 7.85 9.02
C GLU A 166 2.63 7.25 9.84
N TYR A 167 3.28 6.19 9.35
CA TYR A 167 4.44 5.61 10.04
C TYR A 167 5.54 6.65 10.26
N ASP A 168 6.11 6.68 11.46
CA ASP A 168 7.12 7.66 11.88
C ASP A 168 6.68 9.12 11.68
N ARG A 169 5.35 9.38 11.68
CA ARG A 169 4.74 10.70 11.43
C ARG A 169 5.18 11.34 10.10
N ALA A 170 5.62 10.53 9.13
CA ALA A 170 6.23 11.01 7.89
C ALA A 170 5.29 11.93 7.08
N PHE A 171 3.98 11.68 7.12
CA PHE A 171 2.98 12.50 6.42
C PHE A 171 2.91 13.95 6.91
N LEU A 172 3.38 14.24 8.14
CA LEU A 172 3.44 15.61 8.69
C LEU A 172 4.49 16.50 8.00
N SER A 173 5.41 15.94 7.22
CA SER A 173 6.32 16.74 6.39
C SER A 173 5.61 17.35 5.16
N LEU A 174 4.44 16.85 4.78
CA LEU A 174 3.71 17.30 3.60
C LEU A 174 2.83 18.52 3.91
N ALA A 175 2.64 19.38 2.89
CA ALA A 175 1.69 20.48 2.88
C ALA A 175 0.63 20.23 1.78
N PRO A 176 -0.41 19.43 2.03
CA PRO A 176 -1.37 19.06 1.01
C PRO A 176 -2.29 20.23 0.63
N THR A 177 -2.58 20.36 -0.66
CA THR A 177 -3.69 21.20 -1.17
C THR A 177 -5.02 20.46 -0.94
N VAL A 178 -5.03 19.15 -1.21
CA VAL A 178 -6.14 18.26 -0.93
C VAL A 178 -5.61 17.10 -0.08
N ALA A 179 -6.15 16.90 1.11
CA ALA A 179 -5.88 15.75 1.94
C ALA A 179 -6.99 14.72 1.79
N VAL A 180 -6.63 13.48 1.46
CA VAL A 180 -7.54 12.34 1.52
C VAL A 180 -7.24 11.56 2.79
N VAL A 181 -8.25 11.30 3.63
CA VAL A 181 -8.16 10.48 4.84
C VAL A 181 -9.14 9.32 4.70
N ASN A 182 -8.67 8.18 4.24
CA ASN A 182 -9.54 7.02 3.96
C ASN A 182 -10.21 6.47 5.23
N ASN A 183 -9.41 6.25 6.26
CA ASN A 183 -9.80 5.66 7.54
C ASN A 183 -8.71 5.92 8.58
N VAL A 184 -9.02 5.80 9.88
CA VAL A 184 -8.05 5.93 10.97
C VAL A 184 -8.31 4.85 12.01
N GLU A 185 -7.44 3.86 12.07
CA GLU A 185 -7.47 2.74 13.02
C GLU A 185 -6.17 2.66 13.83
N ALA A 186 -6.20 1.91 14.92
CA ALA A 186 -5.04 1.72 15.79
C ALA A 186 -3.96 0.88 15.08
N ASP A 187 -3.04 1.54 14.38
CA ASP A 187 -1.82 0.93 13.84
C ASP A 187 -0.64 1.86 14.12
N HIS A 188 0.58 1.33 14.12
CA HIS A 188 1.82 2.08 14.35
C HIS A 188 1.83 2.92 15.65
N LEU A 189 1.13 2.45 16.70
CA LEU A 189 1.01 3.19 17.95
C LEU A 189 2.35 3.42 18.65
N GLU A 190 3.38 2.64 18.33
CA GLU A 190 4.75 2.87 18.78
C GLU A 190 5.31 4.25 18.36
N CYS A 191 4.79 4.83 17.27
CA CYS A 191 5.14 6.17 16.81
C CYS A 191 4.28 7.27 17.46
N TYR A 192 3.27 6.88 18.27
CA TYR A 192 2.23 7.76 18.81
C TYR A 192 2.02 7.58 20.32
N ASP A 193 3.10 7.30 21.05
CA ASP A 193 3.11 7.14 22.51
C ASP A 193 2.13 6.04 23.00
N GLY A 194 1.86 5.03 22.17
CA GLY A 194 0.89 3.97 22.46
C GLY A 194 -0.57 4.44 22.42
N SER A 195 -0.87 5.63 21.91
CA SER A 195 -2.17 6.30 22.04
C SER A 195 -2.86 6.53 20.71
N VAL A 196 -4.09 6.01 20.57
CA VAL A 196 -4.97 6.30 19.43
C VAL A 196 -5.30 7.79 19.34
N ALA A 197 -5.48 8.47 20.48
CA ALA A 197 -5.77 9.90 20.49
C ALA A 197 -4.59 10.72 19.94
N THR A 198 -3.34 10.32 20.22
CA THR A 198 -2.15 10.96 19.66
C THR A 198 -2.06 10.71 18.13
N LEU A 199 -2.41 9.51 17.67
CA LEU A 199 -2.51 9.20 16.24
C LEU A 199 -3.58 10.08 15.56
N GLU A 200 -4.78 10.15 16.11
CA GLU A 200 -5.87 10.99 15.58
C GLU A 200 -5.48 12.47 15.55
N ALA A 201 -4.81 12.98 16.60
CA ALA A 201 -4.31 14.36 16.63
C ALA A 201 -3.30 14.63 15.50
N ALA A 202 -2.44 13.68 15.15
CA ALA A 202 -1.54 13.81 14.02
C ALA A 202 -2.29 13.84 12.67
N PHE A 203 -3.35 13.05 12.51
CA PHE A 203 -4.23 13.15 11.33
C PHE A 203 -4.95 14.51 11.26
N VAL A 204 -5.39 15.06 12.40
CA VAL A 204 -5.98 16.42 12.46
C VAL A 204 -4.94 17.46 12.03
N GLU A 205 -3.70 17.37 12.54
CA GLU A 205 -2.61 18.26 12.13
C GLU A 205 -2.33 18.16 10.62
N PHE A 206 -2.20 16.96 10.09
CA PHE A 206 -1.98 16.72 8.66
C PHE A 206 -3.11 17.30 7.79
N ALA A 207 -4.36 16.88 8.08
CA ALA A 207 -5.53 17.27 7.31
C ALA A 207 -5.86 18.76 7.47
N GLY A 208 -5.57 19.34 8.63
CA GLY A 208 -5.77 20.75 8.93
C GLY A 208 -4.96 21.73 8.07
N ARG A 209 -3.89 21.25 7.42
CA ARG A 209 -3.09 22.04 6.48
C ARG A 209 -3.69 22.15 5.08
N ALA A 210 -4.66 21.30 4.75
CA ALA A 210 -5.23 21.21 3.41
C ALA A 210 -6.30 22.29 3.17
N ARG A 211 -6.44 22.73 1.92
CA ARG A 211 -7.55 23.58 1.49
C ARG A 211 -8.88 22.81 1.48
N ARG A 212 -8.85 21.53 1.09
CA ARG A 212 -9.98 20.59 1.07
C ARG A 212 -9.58 19.28 1.71
N VAL A 213 -10.47 18.71 2.50
CA VAL A 213 -10.33 17.35 3.04
C VAL A 213 -11.40 16.46 2.42
N ILE A 214 -10.98 15.27 1.98
CA ILE A 214 -11.86 14.19 1.52
C ILE A 214 -11.68 13.03 2.50
N ALA A 215 -12.73 12.68 3.24
CA ALA A 215 -12.62 11.73 4.34
C ALA A 215 -13.61 10.58 4.21
N GLY A 216 -13.20 9.38 4.66
CA GLY A 216 -14.08 8.22 4.76
C GLY A 216 -15.26 8.49 5.70
N GLY A 217 -16.46 8.54 5.15
CA GLY A 217 -17.69 8.85 5.89
C GLY A 217 -18.18 7.71 6.79
N ASP A 218 -17.81 6.48 6.44
CA ASP A 218 -18.22 5.27 7.16
C ASP A 218 -17.24 4.85 8.26
N ASP A 219 -16.08 5.52 8.37
CA ASP A 219 -15.02 5.16 9.32
C ASP A 219 -15.08 6.01 10.58
N PRO A 220 -15.25 5.40 11.78
CA PRO A 220 -15.40 6.15 13.03
C PRO A 220 -14.15 6.98 13.38
N GLY A 221 -12.94 6.50 13.08
CA GLY A 221 -11.70 7.23 13.36
C GLY A 221 -11.56 8.45 12.44
N ALA A 222 -11.79 8.29 11.13
CA ALA A 222 -11.81 9.42 10.20
C ALA A 222 -12.89 10.46 10.59
N GLN A 223 -14.05 10.03 11.10
CA GLN A 223 -15.09 10.96 11.56
C GLN A 223 -14.69 11.72 12.82
N ARG A 224 -13.92 11.12 13.76
CA ARG A 224 -13.36 11.86 14.91
C ARG A 224 -12.34 12.90 14.46
N VAL A 225 -11.48 12.56 13.48
CA VAL A 225 -10.55 13.52 12.85
C VAL A 225 -11.33 14.67 12.22
N VAL A 226 -12.34 14.37 11.40
CA VAL A 226 -13.17 15.38 10.72
C VAL A 226 -13.87 16.31 11.69
N ALA A 227 -14.36 15.79 12.81
CA ALA A 227 -15.05 16.60 13.84
C ALA A 227 -14.14 17.68 14.48
N ALA A 228 -12.81 17.49 14.44
CA ALA A 228 -11.83 18.44 14.96
C ALA A 228 -11.33 19.44 13.91
N LEU A 229 -11.69 19.27 12.64
CA LEU A 229 -11.24 20.15 11.54
C LEU A 229 -12.14 21.40 11.38
N ARG A 230 -11.51 22.47 10.92
CA ARG A 230 -12.21 23.71 10.50
C ARG A 230 -12.27 23.85 8.98
N ASN A 231 -11.55 22.99 8.26
CA ASN A 231 -11.44 23.00 6.80
C ASN A 231 -12.75 22.53 6.16
N PRO A 232 -13.05 22.92 4.90
CA PRO A 232 -14.10 22.30 4.12
C PRO A 232 -13.84 20.79 3.92
N VAL A 233 -14.81 19.95 4.31
CA VAL A 233 -14.71 18.48 4.23
C VAL A 233 -15.78 17.93 3.31
N TRP A 234 -15.42 16.98 2.44
CA TRP A 234 -16.35 16.05 1.80
C TRP A 234 -16.22 14.66 2.40
N ARG A 235 -17.32 14.15 2.93
CA ARG A 235 -17.41 12.75 3.40
C ARG A 235 -17.78 11.85 2.24
N VAL A 236 -17.02 10.76 2.07
CA VAL A 236 -17.23 9.71 1.06
C VAL A 236 -17.69 8.45 1.75
N GLY A 237 -18.89 7.96 1.48
CA GLY A 237 -19.40 6.78 2.16
C GLY A 237 -20.82 6.38 1.79
N LEU A 238 -21.35 5.37 2.48
CA LEU A 238 -22.71 4.84 2.32
C LEU A 238 -23.74 5.67 3.10
N GLY A 239 -23.30 6.37 4.13
CA GLY A 239 -24.18 7.15 5.01
C GLY A 239 -24.99 8.21 4.26
N ALA A 240 -26.18 8.53 4.77
CA ALA A 240 -27.06 9.53 4.18
C ALA A 240 -26.49 10.95 4.26
N ASP A 241 -25.57 11.19 5.19
CA ASP A 241 -24.85 12.46 5.42
C ASP A 241 -23.56 12.60 4.60
N ALA A 242 -23.21 11.58 3.78
CA ALA A 242 -22.06 11.64 2.91
C ALA A 242 -22.29 12.65 1.76
N ASN A 243 -21.28 13.51 1.53
CA ASN A 243 -21.29 14.48 0.41
C ASN A 243 -21.11 13.80 -0.94
N VAL A 244 -20.23 12.77 -0.98
CA VAL A 244 -20.06 11.84 -2.11
C VAL A 244 -20.61 10.51 -1.64
N ARG A 245 -21.88 10.27 -1.95
CA ARG A 245 -22.60 9.13 -1.41
C ARG A 245 -22.54 7.93 -2.34
N ILE A 246 -22.11 6.82 -1.78
CA ILE A 246 -22.14 5.51 -2.46
C ILE A 246 -23.52 4.89 -2.18
N SER A 247 -24.26 4.61 -3.24
CA SER A 247 -25.57 3.98 -3.14
C SER A 247 -25.67 2.81 -4.10
N GLN A 248 -26.57 1.86 -3.80
CA GLN A 248 -26.85 0.67 -4.61
C GLN A 248 -25.57 -0.13 -5.00
N PRO A 249 -24.63 -0.43 -4.07
CA PRO A 249 -23.46 -1.20 -4.41
C PRO A 249 -23.87 -2.64 -4.83
N GLN A 250 -23.41 -3.07 -6.00
CA GLN A 250 -23.52 -4.43 -6.50
C GLN A 250 -22.10 -4.98 -6.61
N LEU A 251 -21.85 -6.08 -5.93
CA LEU A 251 -20.53 -6.67 -5.78
C LEU A 251 -20.63 -8.13 -6.19
N ASP A 252 -20.02 -8.50 -7.32
CA ASP A 252 -20.09 -9.82 -7.88
C ASP A 252 -18.74 -10.30 -8.47
N GLU A 253 -18.72 -11.45 -9.11
CA GLU A 253 -17.54 -12.04 -9.72
C GLU A 253 -16.92 -11.20 -10.85
N ARG A 254 -17.69 -10.28 -11.44
CA ARG A 254 -17.27 -9.40 -12.54
C ARG A 254 -16.64 -8.11 -12.07
N GLY A 255 -16.70 -7.85 -10.75
CA GLY A 255 -16.19 -6.64 -10.14
C GLY A 255 -17.17 -5.93 -9.22
N SER A 256 -17.18 -4.61 -9.25
CA SER A 256 -18.02 -3.79 -8.37
C SER A 256 -18.73 -2.71 -9.18
N THR A 257 -20.04 -2.52 -8.95
CA THR A 257 -20.81 -1.42 -9.52
C THR A 257 -21.48 -0.65 -8.39
N ALA A 258 -21.53 0.68 -8.48
CA ALA A 258 -22.27 1.51 -7.54
C ALA A 258 -22.75 2.80 -8.21
N ARG A 259 -23.81 3.38 -7.68
CA ARG A 259 -24.21 4.75 -7.96
C ARG A 259 -23.45 5.68 -6.99
N ILE A 260 -22.84 6.72 -7.51
CA ILE A 260 -22.15 7.76 -6.75
C ILE A 260 -22.93 9.07 -6.91
N ASP A 261 -23.58 9.51 -5.84
CA ASP A 261 -24.25 10.81 -5.78
C ASP A 261 -23.22 11.89 -5.42
N LEU A 262 -23.21 13.02 -6.15
CA LEU A 262 -22.17 14.05 -6.08
C LEU A 262 -22.63 15.26 -5.25
N PRO A 263 -21.69 16.02 -4.65
CA PRO A 263 -21.98 17.30 -4.03
C PRO A 263 -22.60 18.28 -5.06
N GLY A 264 -23.65 18.96 -4.69
CA GLY A 264 -24.35 19.90 -5.58
C GLY A 264 -25.41 19.27 -6.48
N GLY A 265 -25.62 17.96 -6.40
CA GLY A 265 -26.57 17.21 -7.21
C GLY A 265 -25.92 16.47 -8.37
N GLY A 266 -26.70 15.65 -9.03
CA GLY A 266 -26.15 14.75 -10.06
C GLY A 266 -25.65 13.42 -9.49
N ALA A 267 -25.52 12.44 -10.36
CA ALA A 267 -25.03 11.12 -10.00
C ALA A 267 -24.38 10.43 -11.21
N ILE A 268 -23.42 9.58 -10.91
CA ILE A 268 -22.72 8.76 -11.90
C ILE A 268 -22.82 7.28 -11.52
N THR A 269 -22.76 6.42 -12.54
CA THR A 269 -22.62 4.98 -12.32
C THR A 269 -21.15 4.63 -12.44
N LEU A 270 -20.55 4.19 -11.34
CA LEU A 270 -19.19 3.67 -11.29
C LEU A 270 -19.21 2.17 -11.51
N ARG A 271 -18.32 1.69 -12.37
CA ARG A 271 -18.07 0.25 -12.60
C ARG A 271 -16.59 -0.02 -12.51
N LEU A 272 -16.19 -0.95 -11.63
CA LEU A 272 -14.81 -1.35 -11.42
C LEU A 272 -14.63 -2.82 -11.78
N ARG A 273 -13.49 -3.17 -12.35
CA ARG A 273 -13.10 -4.57 -12.59
C ARG A 273 -12.56 -5.25 -11.32
N VAL A 274 -12.22 -4.48 -10.33
CA VAL A 274 -11.71 -4.98 -9.05
C VAL A 274 -12.86 -5.21 -8.07
N PRO A 275 -12.84 -6.32 -7.29
CA PRO A 275 -13.90 -6.62 -6.34
C PRO A 275 -13.76 -5.81 -5.04
N GLY A 276 -14.85 -5.78 -4.28
CA GLY A 276 -14.88 -5.31 -2.91
C GLY A 276 -15.33 -3.86 -2.73
N LEU A 277 -16.15 -3.65 -1.70
CA LEU A 277 -16.68 -2.34 -1.34
C LEU A 277 -15.59 -1.33 -1.00
N HIS A 278 -14.45 -1.78 -0.44
CA HIS A 278 -13.31 -0.93 -0.16
C HIS A 278 -12.75 -0.28 -1.43
N ASN A 279 -12.75 -0.98 -2.58
CA ASN A 279 -12.34 -0.41 -3.86
C ASN A 279 -13.37 0.58 -4.40
N VAL A 280 -14.65 0.39 -4.14
CA VAL A 280 -15.69 1.39 -4.47
C VAL A 280 -15.47 2.67 -3.67
N ARG A 281 -15.13 2.56 -2.36
CA ARG A 281 -14.80 3.72 -1.52
C ARG A 281 -13.55 4.44 -2.02
N ASN A 282 -12.48 3.72 -2.36
CA ASN A 282 -11.25 4.29 -2.90
C ASN A 282 -11.51 5.05 -4.21
N ALA A 283 -12.30 4.46 -5.11
CA ALA A 283 -12.67 5.08 -6.39
C ALA A 283 -13.60 6.29 -6.20
N ALA A 284 -14.53 6.24 -5.27
CA ALA A 284 -15.39 7.39 -4.94
C ALA A 284 -14.57 8.56 -4.37
N ALA A 285 -13.53 8.27 -3.55
CA ALA A 285 -12.58 9.29 -3.11
C ALA A 285 -11.78 9.87 -4.26
N ALA A 286 -11.35 9.04 -5.23
CA ALA A 286 -10.67 9.51 -6.44
C ALA A 286 -11.57 10.43 -7.29
N LEU A 287 -12.85 10.10 -7.45
CA LEU A 287 -13.82 10.96 -8.12
C LEU A 287 -14.05 12.29 -7.37
N ALA A 288 -14.08 12.25 -6.03
CA ALA A 288 -14.17 13.46 -5.22
C ALA A 288 -12.95 14.40 -5.44
N VAL A 289 -11.73 13.84 -5.48
CA VAL A 289 -10.51 14.60 -5.81
C VAL A 289 -10.59 15.17 -7.21
N THR A 290 -11.03 14.38 -8.19
CA THR A 290 -11.16 14.81 -9.58
C THR A 290 -12.18 15.95 -9.73
N LEU A 291 -13.32 15.85 -9.04
CA LEU A 291 -14.32 16.91 -9.00
C LEU A 291 -13.78 18.20 -8.38
N GLU A 292 -13.06 18.12 -7.25
CA GLU A 292 -12.47 19.28 -6.56
C GLU A 292 -11.44 20.02 -7.44
N LEU A 293 -10.62 19.29 -8.20
CA LEU A 293 -9.52 19.88 -8.97
C LEU A 293 -9.87 20.16 -10.43
N GLY A 294 -10.80 19.43 -11.01
CA GLY A 294 -11.11 19.49 -12.45
C GLY A 294 -12.56 19.84 -12.78
N GLY A 295 -13.44 19.91 -11.77
CA GLY A 295 -14.87 20.15 -11.96
C GLY A 295 -15.60 18.97 -12.62
N GLU A 296 -16.91 19.14 -12.86
CA GLU A 296 -17.79 18.08 -13.40
C GLU A 296 -17.38 17.59 -14.79
N ALA A 297 -16.82 18.46 -15.63
CA ALA A 297 -16.36 18.09 -16.98
C ALA A 297 -15.29 17.00 -16.99
N SER A 298 -14.53 16.86 -15.90
CA SER A 298 -13.46 15.87 -15.74
C SER A 298 -13.97 14.48 -15.36
N LEU A 299 -15.20 14.35 -14.87
CA LEU A 299 -15.69 13.11 -14.26
C LEU A 299 -15.91 11.99 -15.28
N ALA A 300 -16.36 12.28 -16.49
CA ALA A 300 -16.63 11.26 -17.51
C ALA A 300 -15.35 10.45 -17.84
N ALA A 301 -14.25 11.16 -18.10
CA ALA A 301 -12.96 10.54 -18.39
C ALA A 301 -12.40 9.79 -17.16
N ALA A 302 -12.56 10.34 -15.96
CA ALA A 302 -12.15 9.69 -14.71
C ALA A 302 -12.91 8.38 -14.47
N VAL A 303 -14.22 8.35 -14.66
CA VAL A 303 -15.06 7.13 -14.53
C VAL A 303 -14.61 6.06 -15.52
N GLU A 304 -14.34 6.44 -16.77
CA GLU A 304 -13.83 5.51 -17.78
C GLU A 304 -12.48 4.92 -17.39
N ALA A 305 -11.55 5.75 -16.89
CA ALA A 305 -10.23 5.31 -16.44
C ALA A 305 -10.34 4.35 -15.24
N LEU A 306 -11.15 4.71 -14.25
CA LEU A 306 -11.39 3.84 -13.09
C LEU A 306 -12.04 2.51 -13.48
N GLY A 307 -12.88 2.50 -14.51
CA GLY A 307 -13.45 1.27 -15.09
C GLY A 307 -12.42 0.36 -15.75
N LYS A 308 -11.25 0.88 -16.11
CA LYS A 308 -10.12 0.11 -16.68
C LYS A 308 -9.10 -0.31 -15.62
N PHE A 309 -9.23 0.19 -14.39
CA PHE A 309 -8.31 -0.12 -13.30
C PHE A 309 -8.30 -1.63 -12.99
N THR A 310 -7.12 -2.23 -13.00
CA THR A 310 -6.91 -3.67 -12.81
C THR A 310 -6.29 -4.05 -11.47
N GLY A 311 -6.07 -3.06 -10.60
CA GLY A 311 -5.46 -3.26 -9.29
C GLY A 311 -4.03 -2.71 -9.19
N VAL A 312 -3.44 -2.91 -8.03
CA VAL A 312 -2.04 -2.61 -7.70
C VAL A 312 -1.39 -3.92 -7.28
N GLY A 313 -0.12 -4.08 -7.53
CA GLY A 313 0.63 -5.26 -7.13
C GLY A 313 0.44 -5.55 -5.64
N ARG A 314 0.26 -6.81 -5.31
CA ARG A 314 -0.05 -7.29 -3.96
C ARG A 314 -1.34 -6.70 -3.34
N ARG A 315 -2.33 -6.29 -4.16
CA ARG A 315 -3.66 -5.85 -3.71
C ARG A 315 -4.72 -6.62 -4.50
N PHE A 316 -5.14 -7.76 -3.96
CA PHE A 316 -6.00 -8.74 -4.63
C PHE A 316 -5.43 -9.16 -6.01
N GLU A 317 -4.13 -9.33 -6.09
CA GLU A 317 -3.40 -9.62 -7.33
C GLU A 317 -3.53 -11.09 -7.70
N ARG A 318 -4.07 -11.39 -8.88
CA ARG A 318 -4.08 -12.76 -9.40
C ARG A 318 -2.68 -13.14 -9.88
N VAL A 319 -2.03 -14.05 -9.14
CA VAL A 319 -0.67 -14.54 -9.44
C VAL A 319 -0.70 -15.55 -10.59
N GLY A 320 -1.72 -16.44 -10.59
CA GLY A 320 -1.85 -17.44 -11.63
C GLY A 320 -2.82 -18.57 -11.26
N GLU A 321 -2.78 -19.64 -12.08
CA GLU A 321 -3.58 -20.83 -11.86
C GLU A 321 -2.79 -22.09 -12.26
N ALA A 322 -2.86 -23.14 -11.46
CA ALA A 322 -2.30 -24.46 -11.75
C ALA A 322 -3.21 -25.55 -11.17
N ARG A 323 -3.46 -26.60 -11.95
CA ARG A 323 -4.31 -27.78 -11.55
C ARG A 323 -5.69 -27.39 -11.00
N GLY A 324 -6.29 -26.33 -11.56
CA GLY A 324 -7.59 -25.82 -11.12
C GLY A 324 -7.54 -25.06 -9.77
N VAL A 325 -6.34 -24.77 -9.24
CA VAL A 325 -6.12 -23.93 -8.07
C VAL A 325 -5.74 -22.53 -8.54
N THR A 326 -6.57 -21.54 -8.23
CA THR A 326 -6.26 -20.12 -8.48
C THR A 326 -5.49 -19.56 -7.29
N VAL A 327 -4.44 -18.77 -7.55
CA VAL A 327 -3.62 -18.12 -6.50
C VAL A 327 -3.76 -16.60 -6.62
N VAL A 328 -4.03 -15.96 -5.49
CA VAL A 328 -4.17 -14.51 -5.33
C VAL A 328 -3.24 -14.05 -4.21
N ASP A 329 -2.49 -12.96 -4.43
CA ASP A 329 -1.64 -12.32 -3.41
C ASP A 329 -2.27 -11.03 -2.91
N ASP A 330 -2.22 -10.81 -1.59
CA ASP A 330 -2.69 -9.58 -0.98
C ASP A 330 -1.80 -9.17 0.20
N TYR A 331 -1.53 -7.89 0.30
CA TYR A 331 -0.68 -7.32 1.34
C TYR A 331 -1.35 -7.24 2.70
N ALA A 332 -2.63 -7.61 2.81
CA ALA A 332 -3.45 -7.53 4.02
C ALA A 332 -2.74 -8.14 5.24
N HIS A 333 -2.52 -7.33 6.26
CA HIS A 333 -1.80 -7.68 7.47
C HIS A 333 -2.42 -7.08 8.75
N HIS A 334 -3.51 -6.33 8.60
CA HIS A 334 -4.37 -5.83 9.69
C HIS A 334 -5.72 -6.55 9.67
N PRO A 335 -6.41 -6.76 10.81
CA PRO A 335 -7.69 -7.48 10.86
C PRO A 335 -8.74 -6.94 9.88
N THR A 336 -8.89 -5.62 9.79
CA THR A 336 -9.82 -4.95 8.87
C THR A 336 -9.49 -5.22 7.40
N GLU A 337 -8.21 -5.22 7.03
CA GLU A 337 -7.77 -5.55 5.67
C GLU A 337 -8.08 -7.01 5.33
N VAL A 338 -7.73 -7.94 6.24
CA VAL A 338 -8.01 -9.37 6.06
C VAL A 338 -9.52 -9.63 5.88
N GLN A 339 -10.36 -8.98 6.68
CA GLN A 339 -11.82 -9.07 6.54
C GLN A 339 -12.27 -8.56 5.17
N ALA A 340 -11.78 -7.39 4.74
CA ALA A 340 -12.14 -6.79 3.45
C ALA A 340 -11.71 -7.68 2.28
N THR A 341 -10.48 -8.22 2.33
CA THR A 341 -9.94 -9.11 1.28
C THR A 341 -10.72 -10.42 1.20
N LEU A 342 -11.01 -11.06 2.35
CA LEU A 342 -11.77 -12.32 2.36
C LEU A 342 -13.25 -12.12 1.98
N ALA A 343 -13.86 -10.98 2.33
CA ALA A 343 -15.19 -10.62 1.83
C ALA A 343 -15.19 -10.44 0.30
N ALA A 344 -14.19 -9.75 -0.25
CA ALA A 344 -14.00 -9.63 -1.69
C ALA A 344 -13.72 -10.98 -2.36
N ALA A 345 -13.00 -11.89 -1.69
CA ALA A 345 -12.75 -13.25 -2.17
C ALA A 345 -14.05 -14.04 -2.33
N ARG A 346 -14.97 -13.96 -1.36
CA ARG A 346 -16.29 -14.62 -1.43
C ARG A 346 -17.15 -14.09 -2.58
N GLN A 347 -17.00 -12.81 -2.91
CA GLN A 347 -17.70 -12.18 -4.03
C GLN A 347 -17.09 -12.59 -5.38
N ALA A 348 -15.76 -12.52 -5.50
CA ALA A 348 -15.04 -12.79 -6.74
C ALA A 348 -15.03 -14.29 -7.11
N PHE A 349 -15.20 -15.17 -6.13
CA PHE A 349 -15.12 -16.63 -6.30
C PHE A 349 -16.29 -17.35 -5.63
N PRO A 350 -17.53 -17.11 -6.05
CA PRO A 350 -18.71 -17.69 -5.42
C PRO A 350 -18.67 -19.22 -5.46
N GLY A 351 -18.97 -19.86 -4.33
CA GLY A 351 -19.03 -21.33 -4.20
C GLY A 351 -17.66 -22.03 -4.18
N ARG A 352 -16.56 -21.34 -4.42
CA ARG A 352 -15.21 -21.93 -4.32
C ARG A 352 -14.72 -21.95 -2.87
N ARG A 353 -13.95 -22.99 -2.52
CA ARG A 353 -13.28 -23.07 -1.23
C ARG A 353 -12.11 -22.09 -1.18
N VAL A 354 -12.08 -21.25 -0.16
CA VAL A 354 -11.05 -20.25 0.07
C VAL A 354 -10.03 -20.78 1.07
N VAL A 355 -8.76 -20.82 0.68
CA VAL A 355 -7.62 -21.18 1.52
C VAL A 355 -6.80 -19.93 1.79
N ALA A 356 -6.78 -19.45 3.03
CA ALA A 356 -5.98 -18.30 3.43
C ALA A 356 -4.62 -18.77 3.98
N VAL A 357 -3.53 -18.37 3.33
CA VAL A 357 -2.15 -18.58 3.78
C VAL A 357 -1.67 -17.25 4.37
N PHE A 358 -1.67 -17.15 5.67
CA PHE A 358 -1.40 -15.90 6.37
C PHE A 358 -0.04 -15.92 7.08
N GLN A 359 0.75 -14.87 6.87
CA GLN A 359 1.99 -14.62 7.60
C GLN A 359 1.84 -13.39 8.50
N PRO A 360 1.84 -13.56 9.84
CA PRO A 360 1.88 -12.42 10.75
C PRO A 360 3.14 -11.59 10.50
N HIS A 361 3.00 -10.28 10.51
CA HIS A 361 4.10 -9.33 10.29
C HIS A 361 4.33 -8.50 11.54
N LEU A 362 5.57 -8.47 12.03
CA LEU A 362 6.05 -7.87 13.27
C LEU A 362 5.54 -8.59 14.55
N PHE A 363 6.42 -8.71 15.53
CA PHE A 363 6.06 -9.28 16.84
C PHE A 363 5.12 -8.35 17.60
N SER A 364 5.39 -7.04 17.58
CA SER A 364 4.55 -6.00 18.20
C SER A 364 3.11 -6.03 17.68
N ARG A 365 2.93 -6.05 16.37
CA ARG A 365 1.59 -6.12 15.75
C ARG A 365 0.91 -7.45 16.04
N THR A 366 1.65 -8.56 16.05
CA THR A 366 1.09 -9.89 16.38
C THR A 366 0.63 -9.95 17.84
N ALA A 367 1.37 -9.33 18.76
CA ALA A 367 0.96 -9.22 20.16
C ALA A 367 -0.36 -8.43 20.31
N LEU A 368 -0.49 -7.32 19.58
CA LEU A 368 -1.65 -6.43 19.66
C LEU A 368 -2.88 -7.03 18.96
N HIS A 369 -2.71 -7.54 17.75
CA HIS A 369 -3.82 -7.91 16.86
C HIS A 369 -3.98 -9.41 16.62
N GLY A 370 -3.11 -10.28 17.13
CA GLY A 370 -3.06 -11.70 16.75
C GLY A 370 -4.39 -12.44 16.90
N ALA A 371 -5.11 -12.24 18.02
CA ALA A 371 -6.42 -12.85 18.21
C ALA A 371 -7.49 -12.29 17.24
N ALA A 372 -7.46 -11.00 16.94
CA ALA A 372 -8.37 -10.36 15.99
C ALA A 372 -8.08 -10.80 14.55
N LEU A 373 -6.80 -10.93 14.18
CA LEU A 373 -6.37 -11.50 12.90
C LEU A 373 -6.90 -12.93 12.73
N GLY A 374 -6.77 -13.77 13.77
CA GLY A 374 -7.33 -15.11 13.73
C GLY A 374 -8.84 -15.14 13.49
N ARG A 375 -9.60 -14.29 14.19
CA ARG A 375 -11.04 -14.15 13.95
C ARG A 375 -11.37 -13.68 12.53
N ALA A 376 -10.62 -12.72 12.00
CA ALA A 376 -10.81 -12.22 10.64
C ALA A 376 -10.55 -13.31 9.59
N LEU A 377 -9.50 -14.11 9.79
CA LEU A 377 -9.13 -15.22 8.91
C LEU A 377 -10.18 -16.34 8.87
N ALA A 378 -11.00 -16.48 9.91
CA ALA A 378 -12.06 -17.49 9.95
C ALA A 378 -13.16 -17.30 8.90
N ALA A 379 -13.17 -16.20 8.16
CA ALA A 379 -13.97 -16.05 6.95
C ALA A 379 -13.51 -16.95 5.78
N ALA A 380 -12.29 -17.52 5.83
CA ALA A 380 -11.81 -18.56 4.92
C ALA A 380 -12.25 -19.96 5.39
N ASP A 381 -12.31 -20.93 4.46
CA ASP A 381 -12.63 -22.32 4.79
C ASP A 381 -11.44 -23.06 5.43
N VAL A 382 -10.24 -22.68 5.01
CA VAL A 382 -8.99 -23.21 5.56
C VAL A 382 -8.01 -22.07 5.80
N VAL A 383 -7.35 -22.09 6.94
CA VAL A 383 -6.36 -21.09 7.34
C VAL A 383 -5.01 -21.81 7.57
N VAL A 384 -4.01 -21.45 6.79
CA VAL A 384 -2.62 -21.88 6.97
C VAL A 384 -1.84 -20.71 7.56
N VAL A 385 -1.33 -20.86 8.78
CA VAL A 385 -0.63 -19.78 9.48
C VAL A 385 0.88 -20.06 9.46
N ALA A 386 1.62 -19.15 8.84
CA ALA A 386 3.08 -19.15 8.76
C ALA A 386 3.73 -18.61 10.04
N PRO A 387 5.05 -18.82 10.24
CA PRO A 387 5.81 -18.14 11.28
C PRO A 387 5.74 -16.61 11.13
N ILE A 388 5.91 -15.87 12.25
CA ILE A 388 5.96 -14.41 12.23
C ILE A 388 7.16 -13.95 11.38
N TYR A 389 6.90 -13.02 10.46
CA TYR A 389 7.94 -12.28 9.77
C TYR A 389 8.33 -11.07 10.62
N GLY A 390 9.47 -11.16 11.31
CA GLY A 390 9.91 -10.12 12.26
C GLY A 390 10.39 -8.83 11.62
N ALA A 391 10.74 -8.88 10.31
CA ALA A 391 11.36 -7.76 9.59
C ALA A 391 12.55 -7.17 10.39
N ARG A 392 12.37 -5.99 10.99
CA ARG A 392 13.37 -5.30 11.81
C ARG A 392 13.28 -5.60 13.30
N GLU A 393 12.22 -6.30 13.75
CA GLU A 393 12.02 -6.59 15.18
C GLU A 393 12.72 -7.87 15.60
N GLN A 394 13.22 -7.87 16.83
CA GLN A 394 13.69 -9.09 17.48
C GLN A 394 12.51 -9.89 18.04
N PRO A 395 12.64 -11.23 18.14
CA PRO A 395 11.62 -12.05 18.74
C PRO A 395 11.25 -11.59 20.16
N VAL A 396 9.95 -11.49 20.43
CA VAL A 396 9.41 -11.10 21.73
C VAL A 396 9.01 -12.38 22.49
N PRO A 397 9.52 -12.62 23.71
CA PRO A 397 9.17 -13.78 24.51
C PRO A 397 7.65 -13.94 24.67
N GLY A 398 7.13 -15.15 24.40
CA GLY A 398 5.70 -15.45 24.49
C GLY A 398 4.85 -15.03 23.28
N VAL A 399 5.37 -14.25 22.33
CA VAL A 399 4.65 -13.84 21.12
C VAL A 399 5.00 -14.80 19.98
N THR A 400 4.02 -15.56 19.54
CA THR A 400 4.17 -16.53 18.44
C THR A 400 2.97 -16.47 17.50
N ALA A 401 3.11 -17.02 16.30
CA ALA A 401 2.00 -17.15 15.34
C ALA A 401 0.84 -18.03 15.87
N ALA A 402 1.06 -18.78 16.96
CA ALA A 402 0.03 -19.62 17.57
C ALA A 402 -1.20 -18.82 18.04
N VAL A 403 -1.03 -17.57 18.44
CA VAL A 403 -2.18 -16.72 18.85
C VAL A 403 -3.15 -16.50 17.69
N VAL A 404 -2.63 -16.33 16.48
CA VAL A 404 -3.44 -16.17 15.26
C VAL A 404 -4.12 -17.50 14.90
N ALA A 405 -3.36 -18.60 14.89
CA ALA A 405 -3.89 -19.93 14.59
C ALA A 405 -5.00 -20.35 15.57
N GLN A 406 -4.79 -20.14 16.88
CA GLN A 406 -5.80 -20.40 17.90
C GLN A 406 -7.03 -19.51 17.76
N GLY A 407 -6.85 -18.23 17.40
CA GLY A 407 -7.94 -17.30 17.12
C GLY A 407 -8.81 -17.76 15.97
N ALA A 408 -8.21 -18.24 14.87
CA ALA A 408 -8.91 -18.79 13.71
C ALA A 408 -9.65 -20.08 14.05
N ALA A 409 -8.99 -21.01 14.74
CA ALA A 409 -9.58 -22.28 15.16
C ALA A 409 -10.79 -22.08 16.12
N ARG A 410 -10.66 -21.18 17.10
CA ARG A 410 -11.78 -20.83 18.01
C ARG A 410 -12.96 -20.19 17.29
N ALA A 411 -12.71 -19.52 16.20
CA ALA A 411 -13.74 -18.92 15.34
C ALA A 411 -14.32 -19.91 14.30
N GLY A 412 -13.90 -21.20 14.33
CA GLY A 412 -14.48 -22.27 13.53
C GLY A 412 -13.75 -22.61 12.23
N ALA A 413 -12.61 -21.96 11.91
CA ALA A 413 -11.85 -22.29 10.73
C ALA A 413 -11.04 -23.58 10.87
N THR A 414 -10.96 -24.38 9.79
CA THR A 414 -9.96 -25.44 9.69
C THR A 414 -8.57 -24.81 9.63
N THR A 415 -7.75 -25.04 10.66
CA THR A 415 -6.48 -24.32 10.82
C THR A 415 -5.28 -25.25 10.81
N VAL A 416 -4.24 -24.89 10.05
CA VAL A 416 -2.94 -25.55 9.97
C VAL A 416 -1.87 -24.55 10.36
N ALA A 417 -1.12 -24.83 11.44
CA ALA A 417 0.02 -24.02 11.82
C ALA A 417 1.32 -24.62 11.27
N VAL A 418 2.13 -23.79 10.62
CA VAL A 418 3.43 -24.19 10.06
C VAL A 418 4.53 -23.56 10.89
N ARG A 419 5.52 -24.35 11.32
CA ARG A 419 6.59 -23.88 12.22
C ARG A 419 7.76 -23.24 11.48
N GLU A 420 7.99 -23.65 10.24
CA GLU A 420 9.15 -23.21 9.45
C GLU A 420 8.70 -22.69 8.09
N ARG A 421 9.21 -21.52 7.67
CA ARG A 421 8.89 -20.93 6.37
C ARG A 421 9.22 -21.88 5.21
N ALA A 422 10.31 -22.63 5.30
CA ALA A 422 10.73 -23.57 4.27
C ALA A 422 9.71 -24.69 4.00
N ALA A 423 8.92 -25.08 4.99
CA ALA A 423 7.89 -26.11 4.86
C ALA A 423 6.53 -25.56 4.39
N LEU A 424 6.39 -24.23 4.29
CA LEU A 424 5.08 -23.58 4.08
C LEU A 424 4.47 -23.95 2.73
N THR A 425 5.21 -23.82 1.65
CA THR A 425 4.73 -24.07 0.29
C THR A 425 4.28 -25.53 0.10
N GLU A 426 5.07 -26.49 0.61
CA GLU A 426 4.71 -27.91 0.53
C GLU A 426 3.46 -28.22 1.37
N ARG A 427 3.35 -27.65 2.57
CA ARG A 427 2.15 -27.82 3.41
C ARG A 427 0.90 -27.23 2.75
N VAL A 428 1.03 -26.09 2.06
CA VAL A 428 -0.08 -25.53 1.28
C VAL A 428 -0.43 -26.46 0.11
N ALA A 429 0.57 -27.00 -0.61
CA ALA A 429 0.36 -27.92 -1.73
C ALA A 429 -0.29 -29.25 -1.32
N GLU A 430 -0.10 -29.71 -0.06
CA GLU A 430 -0.80 -30.86 0.51
C GLU A 430 -2.26 -30.54 0.92
N THR A 431 -2.54 -29.27 1.23
CA THR A 431 -3.82 -28.83 1.75
C THR A 431 -4.83 -28.51 0.63
N VAL A 432 -4.35 -28.00 -0.52
CA VAL A 432 -5.18 -27.55 -1.62
C VAL A 432 -5.68 -28.68 -2.52
N ARG A 433 -6.80 -28.43 -3.17
CA ARG A 433 -7.41 -29.32 -4.18
C ARG A 433 -7.94 -28.53 -5.37
N ALA A 434 -8.18 -29.21 -6.48
CA ALA A 434 -8.79 -28.57 -7.66
C ALA A 434 -10.11 -27.86 -7.29
N GLY A 435 -10.30 -26.66 -7.78
CA GLY A 435 -11.43 -25.80 -7.45
C GLY A 435 -11.14 -24.77 -6.35
N ASP A 436 -10.04 -24.91 -5.58
CA ASP A 436 -9.70 -23.96 -4.52
C ASP A 436 -9.22 -22.60 -5.05
N VAL A 437 -9.41 -21.57 -4.22
CA VAL A 437 -8.73 -20.29 -4.38
C VAL A 437 -7.84 -20.07 -3.16
N VAL A 438 -6.55 -19.87 -3.40
CA VAL A 438 -5.53 -19.64 -2.38
C VAL A 438 -5.23 -18.15 -2.32
N PHE A 439 -5.32 -17.59 -1.12
CA PHE A 439 -4.89 -16.22 -0.83
C PHE A 439 -3.62 -16.25 -0.02
N THR A 440 -2.52 -15.70 -0.55
CA THR A 440 -1.33 -15.37 0.25
C THR A 440 -1.54 -14.00 0.86
N LEU A 441 -1.57 -13.93 2.20
CA LEU A 441 -1.91 -12.72 2.95
C LEU A 441 -0.77 -12.31 3.88
N GLY A 442 -0.32 -11.06 3.78
CA GLY A 442 0.69 -10.51 4.67
C GLY A 442 1.71 -9.58 4.00
N ALA A 443 2.37 -8.76 4.80
CA ALA A 443 3.37 -7.78 4.34
C ALA A 443 4.79 -8.37 4.14
N GLY A 444 5.01 -9.62 4.58
CA GLY A 444 6.31 -10.29 4.54
C GLY A 444 6.57 -11.08 3.25
N ASP A 445 7.40 -12.12 3.37
CA ASP A 445 7.84 -12.99 2.27
C ASP A 445 6.83 -14.08 1.88
N VAL A 446 5.65 -14.08 2.48
CA VAL A 446 4.52 -14.96 2.10
C VAL A 446 4.12 -14.79 0.63
N THR A 447 4.34 -13.63 0.04
CA THR A 447 4.13 -13.35 -1.38
C THR A 447 4.87 -14.33 -2.29
N ARG A 448 6.00 -14.89 -1.85
CA ARG A 448 6.76 -15.90 -2.61
C ARG A 448 6.05 -17.27 -2.67
N VAL A 449 5.16 -17.54 -1.72
CA VAL A 449 4.42 -18.82 -1.68
C VAL A 449 3.53 -18.98 -2.90
N GLY A 450 2.97 -17.89 -3.43
CA GLY A 450 2.11 -17.94 -4.61
C GLY A 450 2.80 -18.55 -5.83
N PRO A 451 3.89 -17.96 -6.35
CA PRO A 451 4.68 -18.54 -7.45
C PRO A 451 5.25 -19.92 -7.12
N GLU A 452 5.81 -20.11 -5.92
CA GLU A 452 6.35 -21.40 -5.46
C GLU A 452 5.29 -22.51 -5.50
N LEU A 453 4.05 -22.22 -5.11
CA LEU A 453 2.93 -23.16 -5.13
C LEU A 453 2.54 -23.53 -6.57
N LEU A 454 2.43 -22.54 -7.46
CA LEU A 454 2.12 -22.77 -8.87
C LEU A 454 3.16 -23.70 -9.52
N ASP A 455 4.44 -23.47 -9.28
CA ASP A 455 5.54 -24.31 -9.75
C ASP A 455 5.47 -25.73 -9.16
N THR A 456 5.18 -25.86 -7.86
CA THR A 456 5.05 -27.15 -7.18
C THR A 456 3.90 -27.97 -7.74
N LEU A 457 2.74 -27.32 -7.96
CA LEU A 457 1.57 -27.98 -8.54
C LEU A 457 1.81 -28.39 -10.01
N GLY A 458 2.50 -27.55 -10.80
CA GLY A 458 2.87 -27.86 -12.20
C GLY A 458 3.78 -29.08 -12.30
N LYS A 459 4.84 -29.17 -11.48
CA LYS A 459 5.79 -30.30 -11.46
C LYS A 459 5.12 -31.62 -11.06
N ARG A 460 4.14 -31.61 -10.16
CA ARG A 460 3.36 -32.80 -9.78
C ARG A 460 2.52 -33.37 -10.95
N ASP A 461 2.22 -32.56 -11.95
CA ASP A 461 1.50 -32.97 -13.17
C ASP A 461 2.42 -33.70 -14.16
N GLU A 462 3.63 -33.16 -14.40
CA GLU A 462 4.63 -33.78 -15.28
C GLU A 462 5.10 -35.16 -14.77
N GLY A 463 5.17 -35.36 -13.45
CA GLY A 463 5.52 -36.62 -12.83
C GLY A 463 4.47 -37.73 -13.02
N ARG A 464 3.17 -37.38 -13.15
CA ARG A 464 2.08 -38.32 -13.41
C ARG A 464 1.89 -38.67 -14.88
N GLY A 465 2.35 -37.80 -15.80
CA GLY A 465 2.27 -38.03 -17.25
C GLY A 465 3.34 -38.99 -17.77
N LYS A 466 4.43 -39.24 -17.04
CA LYS A 466 5.52 -40.13 -17.42
C LYS A 466 5.40 -41.58 -16.90
N GLY A 467 4.31 -41.88 -16.20
CA GLY A 467 4.03 -43.19 -15.61
C GLY A 467 2.81 -43.92 -16.22
N ARG A 468 2.43 -43.60 -17.47
CA ARG A 468 1.43 -44.35 -18.24
C ARG A 468 2.00 -44.86 -19.55
#